data_c1336bd02161bb7e543d27cb0de8c31b
#
_entry.id   c1336bd02161bb7e543d27cb0de8c31b
#
_cell.length_a   1.000
_cell.length_b   1.000
_cell.length_c   1.000
_cell.angle_alpha   90.00
_cell.angle_beta   90.00
_cell.angle_gamma   90.00
#
_symmetry.space_group_name_H-M   'P 1'
#
loop_
_entity.id
_entity.type
_entity.pdbx_description
1 polymer ?
#
loop_
_entity_poly.entity_id
_entity_poly.type
_entity_poly.pdbx_seq_one_letter_code
_entity_poly.pdbx_strand_id
1 'polypeptide(L)'
;MLRNISLKMDYTKTREIDDYLKHVLKPQRYIHSLGVVEMAGDLASIYGSDVKKARFAGLVHDIAKCFSCETMNRLIRTYGIDLKYYNRPELAHSKVGAAMLKKDFGIDDPEILMAVSSHTAGRYGMSMLEEIVYVA
;
A
#
# COMPACT_ATOMS: atom_id res chain seq x y z
N MET A 1 19.88 6.20 16.07
CA MET A 1 19.94 4.80 16.48
C MET A 1 18.69 4.04 16.10
N LEU A 2 17.57 4.36 16.68
CA LEU A 2 16.30 3.72 16.32
C LEU A 2 15.98 3.90 14.85
N ARG A 3 16.29 5.06 14.30
CA ARG A 3 16.08 5.36 12.89
C ARG A 3 16.88 4.42 11.98
N ASN A 4 18.13 4.11 12.34
CA ASN A 4 18.98 3.23 11.54
C ASN A 4 18.49 1.79 11.60
N ILE A 5 18.03 1.35 12.76
CA ILE A 5 17.44 0.02 12.92
C ILE A 5 16.17 -0.11 12.10
N SER A 6 15.33 0.93 12.17
CA SER A 6 14.08 0.97 11.39
C SER A 6 14.36 0.91 9.88
N LEU A 7 15.34 1.68 9.39
CA LEU A 7 15.71 1.68 7.98
C LEU A 7 16.21 0.32 7.52
N LYS A 8 17.00 -0.41 8.33
CA LYS A 8 17.47 -1.76 8.00
C LYS A 8 16.31 -2.73 7.91
N MET A 9 15.38 -2.67 8.87
CA MET A 9 14.21 -3.53 8.88
C MET A 9 13.32 -3.24 7.67
N ASP A 10 13.10 -1.95 7.37
CA ASP A 10 12.29 -1.54 6.22
C ASP A 10 12.92 -2.01 4.92
N TYR A 11 14.24 -1.92 4.78
CA TYR A 11 14.93 -2.38 3.58
C TYR A 11 14.76 -3.90 3.38
N THR A 12 14.90 -4.69 4.45
CA THR A 12 14.72 -6.13 4.38
C THR A 12 13.28 -6.49 4.03
N LYS A 13 12.32 -5.84 4.70
CA LYS A 13 10.91 -6.04 4.41
C LYS A 13 10.55 -5.60 3.00
N THR A 14 11.14 -4.53 2.51
CA THR A 14 10.89 -4.04 1.16
C THR A 14 11.26 -5.09 0.11
N ARG A 15 12.41 -5.73 0.28
CA ARG A 15 12.84 -6.80 -0.64
C ARG A 15 11.89 -7.97 -0.61
N GLU A 16 11.53 -8.42 0.58
CA GLU A 16 10.58 -9.53 0.78
C GLU A 16 9.23 -9.22 0.13
N ILE A 17 8.74 -8.02 0.37
CA ILE A 17 7.46 -7.58 -0.19
C ILE A 17 7.55 -7.44 -1.70
N ASP A 18 8.65 -6.91 -2.22
CA ASP A 18 8.85 -6.77 -3.67
C ASP A 18 8.82 -8.14 -4.35
N ASP A 19 9.49 -9.14 -3.78
CA ASP A 19 9.45 -10.50 -4.29
C ASP A 19 8.03 -11.08 -4.26
N TYR A 20 7.29 -10.82 -3.19
CA TYR A 20 5.89 -11.23 -3.09
C TYR A 20 5.05 -10.58 -4.19
N LEU A 21 5.22 -9.27 -4.41
CA LEU A 21 4.47 -8.54 -5.43
C LEU A 21 4.70 -9.10 -6.82
N LYS A 22 5.93 -9.48 -7.13
CA LYS A 22 6.26 -10.08 -8.43
C LYS A 22 5.51 -11.39 -8.67
N HIS A 23 5.16 -12.10 -7.60
CA HIS A 23 4.40 -13.35 -7.69
C HIS A 23 2.89 -13.14 -7.78
N VAL A 24 2.35 -12.18 -7.03
CA VAL A 24 0.89 -12.05 -6.90
C VAL A 24 0.27 -11.05 -7.86
N LEU A 25 1.04 -10.06 -8.32
CA LEU A 25 0.52 -9.07 -9.27
C LEU A 25 0.73 -9.55 -10.70
N LYS A 26 -0.25 -9.23 -11.55
CA LYS A 26 -0.04 -9.37 -12.99
C LYS A 26 1.12 -8.47 -13.41
N PRO A 27 1.91 -8.86 -14.43
CA PRO A 27 3.09 -8.08 -14.84
C PRO A 27 2.79 -6.60 -15.07
N GLN A 28 1.66 -6.28 -15.69
CA GLN A 28 1.26 -4.90 -15.97
C GLN A 28 1.00 -4.12 -14.69
N ARG A 29 0.44 -4.76 -13.67
CA ARG A 29 0.19 -4.09 -12.37
C ARG A 29 1.47 -3.89 -11.60
N TYR A 30 2.40 -4.81 -11.68
CA TYR A 30 3.71 -4.62 -11.07
C TYR A 30 4.45 -3.45 -11.72
N ILE A 31 4.44 -3.37 -13.05
CA ILE A 31 5.05 -2.24 -13.78
C ILE A 31 4.37 -0.93 -13.39
N HIS A 32 3.04 -0.94 -13.28
CA HIS A 32 2.29 0.23 -12.80
C HIS A 32 2.80 0.66 -11.40
N SER A 33 2.96 -0.29 -10.50
CA SER A 33 3.44 0.01 -9.15
C SER A 33 4.83 0.63 -9.16
N LEU A 34 5.73 0.16 -10.04
CA LEU A 34 7.05 0.78 -10.18
C LEU A 34 6.95 2.23 -10.67
N GLY A 35 6.02 2.51 -11.58
CA GLY A 35 5.75 3.88 -12.02
C GLY A 35 5.24 4.76 -10.90
N VAL A 36 4.39 4.21 -10.04
CA VAL A 36 3.89 4.93 -8.86
C VAL A 36 5.02 5.21 -7.87
N VAL A 37 5.95 4.28 -7.69
CA VAL A 37 7.14 4.51 -6.86
C VAL A 37 7.89 5.77 -7.32
N GLU A 38 8.14 5.88 -8.63
CA GLU A 38 8.85 7.03 -9.20
C GLU A 38 8.07 8.32 -9.01
N MET A 39 6.79 8.31 -9.36
CA MET A 39 5.94 9.50 -9.23
C MET A 39 5.77 9.94 -7.79
N ALA A 40 5.52 9.00 -6.88
CA ALA A 40 5.35 9.32 -5.47
C ALA A 40 6.64 9.88 -4.88
N GLY A 41 7.80 9.32 -5.24
CA GLY A 41 9.09 9.84 -4.82
C GLY A 41 9.32 11.26 -5.30
N ASP A 42 9.01 11.54 -6.56
CA ASP A 42 9.17 12.89 -7.13
C ASP A 42 8.25 13.89 -6.43
N LEU A 43 6.99 13.53 -6.23
CA LEU A 43 6.04 14.40 -5.54
C LEU A 43 6.47 14.68 -4.10
N ALA A 44 6.95 13.65 -3.40
CA ALA A 44 7.43 13.82 -2.03
C ALA A 44 8.63 14.77 -1.98
N SER A 45 9.54 14.67 -2.94
CA SER A 45 10.69 15.56 -3.03
C SER A 45 10.24 17.01 -3.26
N ILE A 46 9.28 17.21 -4.17
CA ILE A 46 8.78 18.56 -4.52
C ILE A 46 8.06 19.19 -3.31
N TYR A 47 7.25 18.43 -2.61
CA TYR A 47 6.39 18.96 -1.56
C TYR A 47 6.96 18.80 -0.14
N GLY A 48 8.19 18.33 -0.01
CA GLY A 48 8.85 18.22 1.29
C GLY A 48 8.34 17.08 2.18
N SER A 49 7.81 16.03 1.58
CA SER A 49 7.40 14.83 2.30
C SER A 49 8.54 13.80 2.32
N ASP A 50 8.39 12.75 3.11
CA ASP A 50 9.39 11.69 3.22
C ASP A 50 9.43 10.86 1.94
N VAL A 51 10.51 10.99 1.16
CA VAL A 51 10.66 10.33 -0.13
C VAL A 51 10.65 8.81 0.02
N LYS A 52 11.35 8.27 1.01
CA LYS A 52 11.42 6.82 1.21
C LYS A 52 10.05 6.24 1.56
N LYS A 53 9.31 6.90 2.44
CA LYS A 53 7.94 6.48 2.77
C LYS A 53 7.03 6.53 1.55
N ALA A 54 7.12 7.60 0.77
CA ALA A 54 6.28 7.76 -0.42
C ALA A 54 6.58 6.67 -1.44
N ARG A 55 7.85 6.37 -1.68
CA ARG A 55 8.24 5.30 -2.60
C ARG A 55 7.75 3.94 -2.12
N PHE A 56 7.91 3.66 -0.84
CA PHE A 56 7.45 2.40 -0.27
C PHE A 56 5.92 2.27 -0.36
N ALA A 57 5.20 3.31 0.03
CA ALA A 57 3.73 3.31 -0.08
C ALA A 57 3.28 3.10 -1.52
N GLY A 58 3.96 3.75 -2.47
CA GLY A 58 3.70 3.56 -3.89
C GLY A 58 3.92 2.12 -4.34
N LEU A 59 4.98 1.49 -3.87
CA LEU A 59 5.28 0.10 -4.22
C LEU A 59 4.17 -0.85 -3.79
N VAL A 60 3.64 -0.66 -2.59
CA VAL A 60 2.71 -1.61 -1.97
C VAL A 60 1.24 -1.26 -2.12
N HIS A 61 0.92 -0.10 -2.72
CA HIS A 61 -0.47 0.39 -2.72
C HIS A 61 -1.47 -0.57 -3.35
N ASP A 62 -1.06 -1.34 -4.35
CA ASP A 62 -1.92 -2.26 -5.10
C ASP A 62 -1.70 -3.73 -4.72
N ILE A 63 -1.12 -4.02 -3.55
CA ILE A 63 -0.76 -5.39 -3.16
C ILE A 63 -1.92 -6.39 -3.26
N ALA A 64 -3.15 -5.94 -3.03
CA ALA A 64 -4.33 -6.79 -3.10
C ALA A 64 -5.12 -6.66 -4.41
N LYS A 65 -4.63 -5.89 -5.37
CA LYS A 65 -5.39 -5.53 -6.58
C LYS A 65 -5.80 -6.71 -7.43
N CYS A 66 -4.96 -7.74 -7.50
CA CYS A 66 -5.17 -8.86 -8.42
C CYS A 66 -5.90 -10.05 -7.79
N PHE A 67 -6.35 -9.95 -6.55
CA PHE A 67 -7.12 -11.01 -5.92
C PHE A 67 -8.51 -11.10 -6.56
N SER A 68 -9.03 -12.33 -6.69
CA SER A 68 -10.38 -12.56 -7.15
C SER A 68 -11.40 -12.00 -6.14
N CYS A 69 -12.63 -11.78 -6.59
CA CYS A 69 -13.71 -11.33 -5.71
C CYS A 69 -13.91 -12.30 -4.54
N GLU A 70 -13.85 -13.60 -4.82
CA GLU A 70 -13.99 -14.63 -3.79
C GLU A 70 -12.88 -14.54 -2.73
N THR A 71 -11.62 -14.43 -3.17
CA THR A 71 -10.48 -14.27 -2.27
C THR A 71 -10.60 -12.97 -1.48
N MET A 72 -11.00 -11.89 -2.15
CA MET A 72 -11.18 -10.60 -1.51
C MET A 72 -12.22 -10.68 -0.39
N ASN A 73 -13.35 -11.32 -0.65
CA ASN A 73 -14.42 -11.49 0.34
C ASN A 73 -13.93 -12.30 1.54
N ARG A 74 -13.16 -13.35 1.29
CA ARG A 74 -12.58 -14.16 2.37
C ARG A 74 -11.63 -13.32 3.23
N LEU A 75 -10.81 -12.49 2.62
CA LEU A 75 -9.86 -11.64 3.34
C LEU A 75 -10.57 -10.52 4.12
N ILE A 76 -11.67 -9.98 3.60
CA ILE A 76 -12.50 -9.03 4.33
C ILE A 76 -12.93 -9.63 5.66
N ARG A 77 -13.42 -10.87 5.64
CA ARG A 77 -13.81 -11.57 6.87
C ARG A 77 -12.60 -11.84 7.76
N THR A 78 -11.54 -12.37 7.19
CA THR A 78 -10.32 -12.74 7.94
C THR A 78 -9.73 -11.55 8.69
N TYR A 79 -9.70 -10.39 8.05
CA TYR A 79 -9.11 -9.18 8.65
C TYR A 79 -10.11 -8.35 9.44
N GLY A 80 -11.38 -8.72 9.47
CA GLY A 80 -12.40 -7.97 10.19
C GLY A 80 -12.71 -6.62 9.57
N ILE A 81 -12.67 -6.54 8.24
CA ILE A 81 -12.97 -5.31 7.49
C ILE A 81 -14.49 -5.18 7.36
N ASP A 82 -14.97 -3.94 7.26
CA ASP A 82 -16.39 -3.63 7.12
C ASP A 82 -17.01 -4.41 5.97
N LEU A 83 -18.11 -5.11 6.24
CA LEU A 83 -18.78 -5.96 5.26
C LEU A 83 -19.41 -5.16 4.11
N LYS A 84 -19.47 -3.83 4.21
CA LYS A 84 -19.94 -3.00 3.08
C LYS A 84 -19.05 -3.14 1.84
N TYR A 85 -17.79 -3.61 2.01
CA TYR A 85 -16.88 -3.85 0.91
C TYR A 85 -17.05 -5.21 0.23
N TYR A 86 -17.95 -6.04 0.76
CA TYR A 86 -18.23 -7.36 0.22
C TYR A 86 -18.73 -7.26 -1.22
N ASN A 87 -18.22 -8.10 -2.09
CA ASN A 87 -18.53 -8.10 -3.53
C ASN A 87 -18.16 -6.80 -4.26
N ARG A 88 -17.26 -6.01 -3.68
CA ARG A 88 -16.81 -4.75 -4.26
C ARG A 88 -15.28 -4.70 -4.30
N PRO A 89 -14.64 -5.56 -5.13
CA PRO A 89 -13.19 -5.67 -5.10
C PRO A 89 -12.46 -4.37 -5.45
N GLU A 90 -13.03 -3.51 -6.31
CA GLU A 90 -12.41 -2.23 -6.65
C GLU A 90 -12.25 -1.33 -5.42
N LEU A 91 -13.20 -1.37 -4.51
CA LEU A 91 -13.15 -0.57 -3.29
C LEU A 91 -12.42 -1.29 -2.17
N ALA A 92 -12.57 -2.62 -2.14
CA ALA A 92 -12.04 -3.44 -1.07
C ALA A 92 -10.52 -3.58 -1.12
N HIS A 93 -9.91 -3.56 -2.32
CA HIS A 93 -8.49 -3.89 -2.43
C HIS A 93 -7.57 -2.94 -1.63
N SER A 94 -7.94 -1.68 -1.50
CA SER A 94 -7.16 -0.75 -0.69
C SER A 94 -7.24 -1.09 0.80
N LYS A 95 -8.42 -1.46 1.28
CA LYS A 95 -8.64 -1.82 2.68
C LYS A 95 -7.99 -3.16 3.02
N VAL A 96 -8.15 -4.14 2.14
CA VAL A 96 -7.52 -5.45 2.29
C VAL A 96 -6.00 -5.32 2.23
N GLY A 97 -5.49 -4.52 1.29
CA GLY A 97 -4.05 -4.30 1.16
C GLY A 97 -3.44 -3.71 2.42
N ALA A 98 -4.07 -2.69 2.99
CA ALA A 98 -3.59 -2.07 4.22
C ALA A 98 -3.60 -3.07 5.39
N ALA A 99 -4.67 -3.86 5.52
CA ALA A 99 -4.77 -4.86 6.58
C ALA A 99 -3.72 -5.95 6.42
N MET A 100 -3.48 -6.40 5.19
CA MET A 100 -2.46 -7.40 4.88
C MET A 100 -1.06 -6.91 5.25
N LEU A 101 -0.73 -5.68 4.86
CA LEU A 101 0.57 -5.08 5.20
C LEU A 101 0.79 -5.05 6.70
N LYS A 102 -0.23 -4.70 7.46
CA LYS A 102 -0.12 -4.64 8.91
C LYS A 102 0.00 -6.04 9.54
N LYS A 103 -0.92 -6.94 9.19
CA LYS A 103 -1.05 -8.23 9.87
C LYS A 103 -0.07 -9.27 9.37
N ASP A 104 0.18 -9.31 8.07
CA ASP A 104 0.99 -10.37 7.47
C ASP A 104 2.44 -9.95 7.26
N PHE A 105 2.69 -8.66 7.02
CA PHE A 105 4.04 -8.15 6.76
C PHE A 105 4.60 -7.28 7.89
N GLY A 106 3.82 -7.04 8.94
CA GLY A 106 4.31 -6.32 10.11
C GLY A 106 4.60 -4.85 9.89
N ILE A 107 3.94 -4.22 8.92
CA ILE A 107 4.08 -2.79 8.68
C ILE A 107 3.22 -2.04 9.70
N ASP A 108 3.87 -1.28 10.57
CA ASP A 108 3.18 -0.57 11.67
C ASP A 108 3.04 0.93 11.46
N ASP A 109 3.68 1.50 10.46
CA ASP A 109 3.64 2.94 10.23
C ASP A 109 2.22 3.35 9.81
N PRO A 110 1.49 4.10 10.66
CA PRO A 110 0.11 4.47 10.36
C PRO A 110 -0.04 5.36 9.13
N GLU A 111 0.98 6.18 8.82
CA GLU A 111 0.92 7.00 7.62
C GLU A 111 0.95 6.16 6.35
N ILE A 112 1.78 5.13 6.31
CA ILE A 112 1.87 4.21 5.17
C ILE A 112 0.57 3.43 5.04
N LEU A 113 0.08 2.87 6.14
CA LEU A 113 -1.15 2.09 6.13
C LEU A 113 -2.35 2.92 5.67
N MET A 114 -2.42 4.16 6.15
CA MET A 114 -3.50 5.05 5.76
C MET A 114 -3.39 5.47 4.29
N ALA A 115 -2.17 5.69 3.79
CA ALA A 115 -1.96 6.01 2.38
C ALA A 115 -2.44 4.88 1.47
N VAL A 116 -2.14 3.63 1.83
CA VAL A 116 -2.64 2.46 1.09
C VAL A 116 -4.15 2.36 1.19
N SER A 117 -4.71 2.50 2.39
CA SER A 117 -6.14 2.38 2.63
C SER A 117 -6.96 3.43 1.88
N SER A 118 -6.41 4.63 1.68
CA SER A 118 -7.12 5.76 1.08
C SER A 118 -6.84 5.96 -0.40
N HIS A 119 -5.99 5.12 -1.02
CA HIS A 119 -5.50 5.42 -2.37
C HIS A 119 -6.57 5.34 -3.47
N THR A 120 -7.65 4.60 -3.24
CA THR A 120 -8.70 4.42 -4.25
C THR A 120 -9.80 5.46 -4.14
N ALA A 121 -10.44 5.54 -2.98
CA ALA A 121 -11.59 6.42 -2.79
C ALA A 121 -11.22 7.75 -2.14
N GLY A 122 -10.06 7.82 -1.51
CA GLY A 122 -9.69 8.97 -0.71
C GLY A 122 -10.50 9.07 0.58
N ARG A 123 -10.33 10.14 1.29
CA ARG A 123 -11.12 10.47 2.47
C ARG A 123 -10.96 11.95 2.79
N TYR A 124 -11.83 12.48 3.62
CA TYR A 124 -11.72 13.84 4.10
C TYR A 124 -10.49 13.97 5.03
N GLY A 125 -9.72 15.03 4.87
CA GLY A 125 -8.59 15.30 5.76
C GLY A 125 -7.38 14.42 5.53
N MET A 126 -7.11 14.01 4.28
CA MET A 126 -5.93 13.20 3.97
C MET A 126 -4.63 13.92 4.34
N SER A 127 -3.65 13.16 4.84
CA SER A 127 -2.29 13.64 5.04
C SER A 127 -1.61 13.89 3.70
N MET A 128 -0.45 14.56 3.74
CA MET A 128 0.35 14.77 2.53
C MET A 128 0.71 13.44 1.87
N LEU A 129 1.12 12.44 2.63
CA LEU A 129 1.48 11.14 2.08
C LEU A 129 0.28 10.47 1.39
N GLU A 130 -0.89 10.53 2.03
CA GLU A 130 -2.12 10.01 1.42
C GLU A 130 -2.41 10.68 0.09
N GLU A 131 -2.30 12.01 0.05
CA GLU A 131 -2.55 12.77 -1.18
C GLU A 131 -1.56 12.39 -2.29
N ILE A 132 -0.28 12.25 -1.94
CA ILE A 132 0.77 11.86 -2.89
C ILE A 132 0.45 10.50 -3.52
N VAL A 133 0.12 9.52 -2.72
CA VAL A 133 -0.18 8.18 -3.24
C VAL A 133 -1.48 8.17 -4.04
N TYR A 134 -2.45 8.96 -3.60
CA TYR A 134 -3.74 9.08 -4.28
C TYR A 134 -3.60 9.62 -5.71
N VAL A 135 -2.75 10.62 -5.90
CA VAL A 135 -2.58 11.23 -7.24
C VAL A 135 -1.50 10.56 -8.08
N ALA A 136 -0.59 9.84 -7.48
CA ALA A 136 0.45 9.13 -8.20
C ALA A 136 -0.12 7.92 -8.92
#